data_493902912ec8c89c344c965327263dda
#
_entry.id   493902912ec8c89c344c965327263dda
#
_cell.length_a   1.000
_cell.length_b   1.000
_cell.length_c   1.000
_cell.angle_alpha   90.00
_cell.angle_beta   90.00
_cell.angle_gamma   90.00
#
_symmetry.space_group_name_H-M   'P 1'
#
loop_
_entity.id
_entity.type
_entity.pdbx_description
1 polymer ?
#
loop_
_entity_poly.entity_id
_entity_poly.type
_entity_poly.pdbx_seq_one_letter_code
_entity_poly.pdbx_strand_id
1 'polypeptide(L)'
;MPMKLLKFVGSSLNDLRSFPDDVRREAGFQLDAVQRGGMPYDFKPMLNIGAGAYEIRLHIKGEWRIIYVAKMADVIYVLHAFQKKTQKTRREDIELAIRHFRQIGD
;
A
#
# COMPACT_ATOMS: atom_id res chain seq x y z
N MET A 1 -9.14 -1.53 -21.13
CA MET A 1 -7.80 -1.29 -20.59
C MET A 1 -7.37 -2.47 -19.78
N PRO A 2 -6.17 -2.99 -20.02
CA PRO A 2 -5.69 -4.09 -19.20
C PRO A 2 -5.44 -3.64 -17.77
N MET A 3 -5.71 -4.53 -16.84
CA MET A 3 -5.40 -4.27 -15.44
C MET A 3 -3.90 -4.43 -15.20
N LYS A 4 -3.36 -3.60 -14.32
CA LYS A 4 -1.99 -3.75 -13.89
C LYS A 4 -1.88 -4.96 -12.97
N LEU A 5 -0.73 -5.63 -13.01
CA LEU A 5 -0.44 -6.72 -12.10
C LEU A 5 -0.24 -6.16 -10.68
N LEU A 6 -0.65 -6.93 -9.70
CA LEU A 6 -0.47 -6.58 -8.30
C LEU A 6 0.55 -7.53 -7.69
N LYS A 7 1.67 -7.00 -7.22
CA LYS A 7 2.74 -7.79 -6.59
C LYS A 7 2.98 -7.31 -5.18
N PHE A 8 3.26 -8.25 -4.29
CA PHE A 8 3.48 -7.95 -2.87
C PHE A 8 4.94 -8.19 -2.52
N VAL A 9 5.57 -7.19 -1.89
CA VAL A 9 6.97 -7.29 -1.49
C VAL A 9 7.05 -7.73 -0.04
N GLY A 10 7.99 -8.63 0.26
CA GLY A 10 8.21 -9.11 1.61
C GLY A 10 6.96 -9.74 2.21
N SER A 11 6.64 -9.38 3.44
CA SER A 11 5.50 -9.91 4.17
C SER A 11 4.20 -9.17 3.90
N SER A 12 4.19 -8.23 2.96
CA SER A 12 3.03 -7.33 2.81
C SER A 12 1.72 -8.05 2.52
N LEU A 13 1.74 -9.15 1.78
CA LEU A 13 0.53 -9.92 1.51
C LEU A 13 -0.01 -10.58 2.78
N ASN A 14 0.89 -11.22 3.54
CA ASN A 14 0.48 -11.86 4.80
C ASN A 14 -0.05 -10.81 5.78
N ASP A 15 0.57 -9.65 5.83
CA ASP A 15 0.14 -8.57 6.71
C ASP A 15 -1.24 -8.06 6.29
N LEU A 16 -1.46 -7.90 4.99
CA LEU A 16 -2.77 -7.49 4.48
C LEU A 16 -3.83 -8.54 4.80
N ARG A 17 -3.50 -9.81 4.65
CA ARG A 17 -4.43 -10.91 4.95
C ARG A 17 -4.82 -10.97 6.41
N SER A 18 -4.00 -10.44 7.31
CA SER A 18 -4.29 -10.42 8.74
C SER A 18 -5.24 -9.30 9.15
N PHE A 19 -5.59 -8.40 8.24
CA PHE A 19 -6.56 -7.35 8.52
C PHE A 19 -7.94 -7.97 8.79
N PRO A 20 -8.78 -7.32 9.62
CA PRO A 20 -10.16 -7.76 9.77
C PRO A 20 -10.87 -7.84 8.42
N ASP A 21 -11.90 -8.69 8.34
CA ASP A 21 -12.58 -8.99 7.07
C ASP A 21 -13.08 -7.74 6.34
N ASP A 22 -13.70 -6.82 7.07
CA ASP A 22 -14.24 -5.60 6.46
C ASP A 22 -13.13 -4.68 5.94
N VAL A 23 -12.03 -4.57 6.70
CA VAL A 23 -10.88 -3.76 6.29
C VAL A 23 -10.21 -4.41 5.08
N ARG A 24 -10.01 -5.72 5.12
CA ARG A 24 -9.38 -6.46 4.02
C ARG A 24 -10.18 -6.32 2.74
N ARG A 25 -11.50 -6.39 2.84
CA ARG A 25 -12.39 -6.24 1.67
C ARG A 25 -12.26 -4.85 1.07
N GLU A 26 -12.25 -3.82 1.92
CA GLU A 26 -12.08 -2.44 1.45
C GLU A 26 -10.70 -2.24 0.84
N ALA A 27 -9.66 -2.83 1.44
CA ALA A 27 -8.31 -2.78 0.90
C ALA A 27 -8.27 -3.36 -0.51
N GLY A 28 -8.89 -4.52 -0.72
CA GLY A 28 -8.98 -5.13 -2.04
C GLY A 28 -9.69 -4.26 -3.05
N PHE A 29 -10.76 -3.61 -2.62
CA PHE A 29 -11.52 -2.70 -3.47
C PHE A 29 -10.67 -1.51 -3.91
N GLN A 30 -9.93 -0.92 -2.98
CA GLN A 30 -9.07 0.23 -3.27
C GLN A 30 -7.89 -0.16 -4.18
N LEU A 31 -7.29 -1.32 -3.94
CA LEU A 31 -6.21 -1.81 -4.79
C LEU A 31 -6.71 -2.13 -6.19
N ASP A 32 -7.92 -2.65 -6.32
CA ASP A 32 -8.52 -2.89 -7.62
C ASP A 32 -8.66 -1.58 -8.41
N ALA A 33 -9.07 -0.50 -7.75
CA ALA A 33 -9.18 0.79 -8.41
C ALA A 33 -7.82 1.26 -8.94
N VAL A 34 -6.75 1.05 -8.16
CA VAL A 34 -5.40 1.41 -8.58
C VAL A 34 -4.96 0.55 -9.77
N GLN A 35 -5.27 -0.75 -9.75
CA GLN A 35 -4.96 -1.66 -10.86
C GLN A 35 -5.63 -1.22 -12.16
N ARG A 36 -6.78 -0.58 -12.06
CA ARG A 36 -7.52 -0.08 -13.24
C ARG A 36 -7.05 1.30 -13.69
N GLY A 37 -6.00 1.82 -13.07
CA GLY A 37 -5.43 3.12 -13.44
C GLY A 37 -5.98 4.30 -12.65
N GLY A 38 -6.83 4.05 -11.67
CA GLY A 38 -7.40 5.10 -10.83
C GLY A 38 -6.58 5.35 -9.57
N MET A 39 -7.17 6.12 -8.67
CA MET A 39 -6.57 6.43 -7.37
C MET A 39 -7.46 5.89 -6.26
N PRO A 40 -6.87 5.57 -5.10
CA PRO A 40 -7.67 5.21 -3.93
C PRO A 40 -8.56 6.37 -3.49
N TYR A 41 -9.58 6.05 -2.71
CA TYR A 41 -10.50 7.06 -2.21
C TYR A 41 -9.79 8.07 -1.31
N ASP A 42 -8.94 7.59 -0.39
CA ASP A 42 -8.18 8.45 0.52
C ASP A 42 -6.73 8.00 0.50
N PHE A 43 -5.83 8.88 0.08
CA PHE A 43 -4.43 8.53 -0.11
C PHE A 43 -3.53 9.72 0.15
N LYS A 44 -2.25 9.44 0.32
CA LYS A 44 -1.23 10.46 0.51
C LYS A 44 0.03 10.06 -0.25
N PRO A 45 0.63 11.00 -1.02
CA PRO A 45 1.95 10.72 -1.60
C PRO A 45 2.98 10.53 -0.50
N MET A 46 3.89 9.59 -0.71
CA MET A 46 4.93 9.24 0.27
C MET A 46 6.31 9.39 -0.36
N LEU A 47 6.67 10.63 -0.66
CA LEU A 47 7.95 10.92 -1.32
C LEU A 47 9.15 10.52 -0.46
N ASN A 48 8.99 10.52 0.85
CA ASN A 48 10.04 10.09 1.78
C ASN A 48 10.35 8.60 1.66
N ILE A 49 9.44 7.81 1.04
CA ILE A 49 9.69 6.40 0.77
C ILE A 49 10.32 6.24 -0.60
N GLY A 50 9.78 6.93 -1.59
CA GLY A 50 10.32 6.88 -2.93
C GLY A 50 9.39 7.49 -3.94
N ALA A 51 9.90 7.71 -5.16
CA ALA A 51 9.10 8.26 -6.25
C ALA A 51 7.99 7.29 -6.63
N GLY A 52 6.76 7.80 -6.73
CA GLY A 52 5.61 6.98 -7.10
C GLY A 52 5.02 6.18 -5.94
N ALA A 53 5.49 6.39 -4.72
CA ALA A 53 4.94 5.73 -3.54
C ALA A 53 3.76 6.51 -2.99
N TYR A 54 2.72 5.77 -2.61
CA TYR A 54 1.49 6.33 -2.04
C TYR A 54 1.05 5.50 -0.85
N GLU A 55 0.31 6.14 0.06
CA GLU A 55 -0.27 5.50 1.22
C GLU A 55 -1.79 5.53 1.06
N ILE A 56 -2.41 4.34 1.04
CA ILE A 56 -3.88 4.22 1.12
C ILE A 56 -4.27 4.31 2.58
N ARG A 57 -5.30 5.09 2.86
CA ARG A 57 -5.83 5.28 4.22
C ARG A 57 -7.20 4.66 4.33
N LEU A 58 -7.36 3.74 5.26
CA LEU A 58 -8.63 3.08 5.53
C LEU A 58 -9.05 3.39 6.97
N HIS A 59 -10.30 3.81 7.14
CA HIS A 59 -10.82 4.30 8.42
C HIS A 59 -12.00 3.44 8.89
N ILE A 60 -11.74 2.15 9.14
CA ILE A 60 -12.78 1.20 9.52
C ILE A 60 -12.42 0.65 10.90
N LYS A 61 -13.12 1.09 11.94
CA LYS A 61 -12.88 0.62 13.31
C LYS A 61 -11.40 0.70 13.66
N GLY A 62 -10.77 1.82 13.32
CA GLY A 62 -9.36 2.05 13.49
C GLY A 62 -8.75 2.62 12.23
N GLU A 63 -7.44 2.72 12.23
CA GLU A 63 -6.70 3.32 11.13
C GLU A 63 -5.78 2.28 10.51
N TRP A 64 -5.93 2.06 9.20
CA TRP A 64 -5.18 1.05 8.47
C TRP A 64 -4.51 1.71 7.29
N ARG A 65 -3.32 1.24 6.96
CA ARG A 65 -2.51 1.84 5.90
C ARG A 65 -1.96 0.78 4.98
N ILE A 66 -1.94 1.09 3.68
CA ILE A 66 -1.28 0.26 2.68
C ILE A 66 -0.38 1.17 1.87
N ILE A 67 0.91 0.84 1.82
CA ILE A 67 1.87 1.62 1.05
C ILE A 67 2.16 0.87 -0.23
N TYR A 68 2.02 1.54 -1.37
CA TYR A 68 2.21 0.93 -2.68
C TYR A 68 2.96 1.87 -3.61
N VAL A 69 3.47 1.32 -4.69
CA VAL A 69 4.16 2.05 -5.76
C VAL A 69 3.47 1.75 -7.07
N ALA A 70 3.12 2.79 -7.82
CA ALA A 70 2.41 2.66 -9.09
C ALA A 70 3.12 3.45 -10.21
N LYS A 71 4.44 3.56 -10.15
CA LYS A 71 5.18 4.31 -11.15
C LYS A 71 5.43 3.53 -12.44
N MET A 72 5.28 2.20 -12.39
CA MET A 72 5.42 1.35 -13.56
C MET A 72 4.12 1.28 -14.34
N ALA A 73 4.21 1.09 -15.67
CA ALA A 73 3.03 1.13 -16.51
C ALA A 73 2.11 -0.08 -16.31
N ASP A 74 2.67 -1.22 -15.92
CA ASP A 74 1.94 -2.49 -15.92
C ASP A 74 1.94 -3.23 -14.58
N VAL A 75 2.55 -2.65 -13.55
CA VAL A 75 2.69 -3.34 -12.26
C VAL A 75 2.51 -2.37 -11.10
N ILE A 76 1.86 -2.86 -10.05
CA ILE A 76 1.74 -2.16 -8.78
C ILE A 76 2.39 -3.02 -7.72
N TYR A 77 3.30 -2.43 -6.94
CA TYR A 77 3.97 -3.12 -5.86
C TYR A 77 3.40 -2.66 -4.52
N VAL A 78 2.88 -3.60 -3.72
CA VAL A 78 2.50 -3.32 -2.34
C VAL A 78 3.73 -3.51 -1.48
N LEU A 79 4.14 -2.46 -0.79
CA LEU A 79 5.36 -2.45 0.01
C LEU A 79 5.11 -2.82 1.46
N HIS A 80 3.97 -2.42 2.01
CA HIS A 80 3.70 -2.62 3.43
C HIS A 80 2.21 -2.43 3.70
N ALA A 81 1.69 -3.16 4.67
CA ALA A 81 0.30 -3.07 5.12
C ALA A 81 0.30 -3.18 6.64
N PHE A 82 -0.34 -2.24 7.35
CA PHE A 82 -0.26 -2.21 8.80
C PHE A 82 -1.41 -1.43 9.42
N GLN A 83 -1.67 -1.69 10.70
CA GLN A 83 -2.59 -0.88 11.48
C GLN A 83 -1.83 0.29 12.09
N LYS A 84 -2.33 1.49 11.88
CA LYS A 84 -1.70 2.69 12.43
C LYS A 84 -2.31 2.97 13.80
N LYS A 85 -1.50 2.85 14.85
CA LYS A 85 -1.93 3.02 16.23
C LYS A 85 -1.39 4.30 16.88
N THR A 86 -0.61 5.08 16.13
CA THR A 86 0.00 6.30 16.61
C THR A 86 -0.40 7.46 15.70
N GLN A 87 -0.23 8.68 16.18
CA GLN A 87 -0.61 9.85 15.40
C GLN A 87 0.22 9.99 14.14
N LYS A 88 1.52 9.72 14.24
CA LYS A 88 2.42 9.68 13.08
C LYS A 88 2.70 8.24 12.72
N THR A 89 2.94 7.97 11.44
CA THR A 89 3.40 6.65 11.02
C THR A 89 4.74 6.36 11.69
N ARG A 90 4.85 5.18 12.30
CA ARG A 90 6.06 4.83 13.04
C ARG A 90 7.25 4.72 12.12
N ARG A 91 8.43 5.06 12.66
CA ARG A 91 9.68 4.97 11.92
C ARG A 91 9.91 3.56 11.36
N GLU A 92 9.60 2.53 12.15
CA GLU A 92 9.77 1.14 11.72
C GLU A 92 8.96 0.83 10.46
N ASP A 93 7.75 1.34 10.38
CA ASP A 93 6.89 1.13 9.21
C ASP A 93 7.44 1.86 7.99
N ILE A 94 7.92 3.09 8.17
CA ILE A 94 8.54 3.85 7.09
C ILE A 94 9.81 3.16 6.60
N GLU A 95 10.66 2.74 7.52
CA GLU A 95 11.93 2.10 7.17
C GLU A 95 11.70 0.78 6.44
N LEU A 96 10.71 0.00 6.86
CA LEU A 96 10.38 -1.26 6.20
C LEU A 96 9.90 -0.98 4.77
N ALA A 97 9.03 0.02 4.60
CA ALA A 97 8.55 0.37 3.27
C ALA A 97 9.69 0.84 2.37
N ILE A 98 10.63 1.62 2.89
CA ILE A 98 11.81 2.06 2.13
C ILE A 98 12.64 0.86 1.71
N ARG A 99 12.87 -0.08 2.63
CA ARG A 99 13.65 -1.28 2.34
C ARG A 99 12.99 -2.10 1.23
N HIS A 100 11.68 -2.26 1.29
CA HIS A 100 10.94 -2.98 0.26
C HIS A 100 10.93 -2.22 -1.06
N PHE A 101 10.85 -0.90 -1.01
CA PHE A 101 10.96 -0.07 -2.21
C PHE A 101 12.26 -0.35 -2.96
N ARG A 102 13.36 -0.46 -2.22
CA ARG A 102 14.67 -0.75 -2.81
C ARG A 102 14.76 -2.13 -3.45
N GLN A 103 13.93 -3.07 -2.99
CA GLN A 103 13.91 -4.43 -3.55
C GLN A 103 13.23 -4.51 -4.91
N ILE A 104 12.45 -3.51 -5.28
CA ILE A 104 11.79 -3.51 -6.58
C ILE A 104 12.82 -3.43 -7.71
N GLY A 105 13.97 -2.90 -7.39
CA GLY A 105 15.03 -2.75 -8.38
C GLY A 105 14.91 -1.45 -9.13
N ASP A 106 15.64 -1.38 -10.17
CA ASP A 106 15.81 -0.15 -10.95
C ASP A 106 14.82 -0.07 -12.08
#